data_c31dc07dd423ea7c70b69661e5cffbdb
#
_entry.id   c31dc07dd423ea7c70b69661e5cffbdb
#
_cell.length_a   1.000
_cell.length_b   1.000
_cell.length_c   1.000
_cell.angle_alpha   90.00
_cell.angle_beta   90.00
_cell.angle_gamma   90.00
#
_symmetry.space_group_name_H-M   'P 1'
#
loop_
_entity.id
_entity.type
_entity.pdbx_description
1 polymer ?
#
loop_
_entity_poly.entity_id
_entity_poly.type
_entity_poly.pdbx_seq_one_letter_code
_entity_poly.pdbx_strand_id
1 'polypeptide(L)'
;IQITMPRMSFEMTSISYDSTRKSSLIQTFKTCDDGSKVKKVFMPVPYNIGFELNILSKLNDDSLQVLEQILPYFQPHFNLTIDLVESIGEKRDIPIILESVNFQDDYEGNFDTRRALIHTLSFTAKTYLFGHIADSSDGLIRKVQVDMYTSTDTKTAKREMRYTVTPTSKIDRNNDGVINEADHKLLEPGDDFGFSETSEFFNDGKTYSQVRQTDI
;
A
#
# COMPACT_ATOMS: atom_id res chain seq x y z
N ILE A 1 -36.02 -16.47 28.33
CA ILE A 1 -34.57 -16.51 28.08
C ILE A 1 -33.93 -15.79 29.23
N GLN A 2 -33.14 -16.52 30.03
CA GLN A 2 -32.44 -15.95 31.17
C GLN A 2 -31.15 -15.31 30.69
N ILE A 3 -31.04 -13.98 30.80
CA ILE A 3 -29.84 -13.21 30.39
C ILE A 3 -28.86 -13.33 31.58
N THR A 4 -27.68 -13.91 31.31
CA THR A 4 -26.59 -13.96 32.29
C THR A 4 -25.79 -12.64 32.22
N MET A 5 -25.51 -12.03 33.37
CA MET A 5 -24.64 -10.86 33.55
C MET A 5 -23.47 -11.24 34.46
N PRO A 6 -22.27 -10.64 34.34
CA PRO A 6 -21.93 -9.51 33.43
C PRO A 6 -21.84 -9.93 31.94
N ARG A 7 -22.11 -8.97 31.05
CA ARG A 7 -22.07 -9.16 29.58
C ARG A 7 -21.44 -7.94 28.90
N MET A 8 -20.70 -8.17 27.82
CA MET A 8 -20.15 -7.10 26.99
C MET A 8 -20.69 -7.22 25.56
N SER A 9 -20.94 -6.06 24.93
CA SER A 9 -21.24 -5.96 23.50
C SER A 9 -20.31 -4.94 22.87
N PHE A 10 -19.89 -5.24 21.64
CA PHE A 10 -19.02 -4.39 20.86
C PHE A 10 -19.66 -4.12 19.50
N GLU A 11 -19.70 -2.85 19.08
CA GLU A 11 -20.27 -2.46 17.81
C GLU A 11 -19.49 -1.34 17.15
N MET A 12 -19.56 -1.26 15.83
CA MET A 12 -19.04 -0.15 15.04
C MET A 12 -20.16 0.87 14.85
N THR A 13 -19.92 2.10 15.30
CA THR A 13 -20.95 3.16 15.33
C THR A 13 -20.86 4.13 14.18
N SER A 14 -19.64 4.39 13.66
CA SER A 14 -19.47 5.37 12.60
C SER A 14 -18.23 5.12 11.76
N ILE A 15 -18.25 5.60 10.52
CA ILE A 15 -17.09 5.75 9.64
C ILE A 15 -17.13 7.17 9.10
N SER A 16 -16.07 7.95 9.35
CA SER A 16 -15.97 9.33 8.89
C SER A 16 -14.63 9.62 8.22
N TYR A 17 -14.65 10.42 7.16
CA TYR A 17 -13.44 10.88 6.48
C TYR A 17 -12.70 11.92 7.34
N ASP A 18 -11.37 11.76 7.47
CA ASP A 18 -10.53 12.72 8.19
C ASP A 18 -9.81 13.67 7.23
N SER A 19 -10.36 14.87 7.08
CA SER A 19 -9.80 15.91 6.21
C SER A 19 -8.46 16.46 6.69
N THR A 20 -8.14 16.33 7.97
CA THR A 20 -6.89 16.88 8.56
C THR A 20 -5.68 16.05 8.18
N ARG A 21 -5.84 14.74 7.98
CA ARG A 21 -4.80 13.79 7.56
C ARG A 21 -4.76 13.55 6.06
N LYS A 22 -5.46 14.37 5.26
CA LYS A 22 -5.53 14.23 3.81
C LYS A 22 -4.15 14.24 3.16
N SER A 23 -3.84 13.20 2.39
CA SER A 23 -2.67 13.14 1.51
C SER A 23 -2.99 13.68 0.11
N SER A 24 -1.95 14.00 -0.67
CA SER A 24 -2.13 14.44 -2.06
C SER A 24 -2.71 13.30 -2.91
N LEU A 25 -3.73 13.62 -3.72
CA LEU A 25 -4.39 12.67 -4.63
C LEU A 25 -3.49 12.18 -5.77
N ILE A 26 -2.44 12.94 -6.09
CA ILE A 26 -1.53 12.65 -7.22
C ILE A 26 -0.36 11.79 -6.76
N GLN A 27 -0.09 11.79 -5.46
CA GLN A 27 1.04 11.06 -4.91
C GLN A 27 0.79 9.56 -4.89
N THR A 28 1.75 8.82 -5.42
CA THR A 28 1.72 7.35 -5.45
C THR A 28 3.03 6.81 -4.94
N PHE A 29 3.00 5.65 -4.30
CA PHE A 29 4.22 4.91 -4.06
C PHE A 29 4.25 3.64 -4.90
N LYS A 30 5.46 3.24 -5.21
CA LYS A 30 5.76 2.05 -5.98
C LYS A 30 6.49 1.08 -5.07
N THR A 31 6.12 -0.16 -5.11
CA THR A 31 6.82 -1.24 -4.43
C THR A 31 7.12 -2.35 -5.41
N CYS A 32 8.20 -3.06 -5.20
CA CYS A 32 8.55 -4.26 -5.96
C CYS A 32 8.26 -5.47 -5.08
N ASP A 33 7.45 -6.38 -5.59
CA ASP A 33 7.17 -7.65 -4.96
C ASP A 33 8.19 -8.66 -5.50
N ASP A 34 9.12 -9.13 -4.64
CA ASP A 34 10.13 -10.16 -4.94
C ASP A 34 10.88 -10.01 -6.29
N GLY A 35 11.07 -8.77 -6.76
CA GLY A 35 11.87 -8.46 -7.93
C GLY A 35 11.20 -8.59 -9.30
N SER A 36 9.96 -9.11 -9.39
CA SER A 36 9.38 -9.40 -10.70
C SER A 36 8.39 -8.37 -11.24
N LYS A 37 7.62 -7.67 -10.37
CA LYS A 37 6.62 -6.70 -10.82
C LYS A 37 6.56 -5.47 -9.94
N VAL A 38 6.52 -4.30 -10.57
CA VAL A 38 6.30 -3.03 -9.88
C VAL A 38 4.80 -2.85 -9.65
N LYS A 39 4.39 -2.82 -8.39
CA LYS A 39 3.02 -2.46 -8.01
C LYS A 39 2.95 -0.97 -7.70
N LYS A 40 1.94 -0.31 -8.22
CA LYS A 40 1.69 1.12 -8.01
C LYS A 40 0.41 1.30 -7.22
N VAL A 41 0.51 2.03 -6.11
CA VAL A 41 -0.62 2.31 -5.23
C VAL A 41 -0.73 3.81 -5.00
N PHE A 42 -1.95 4.33 -5.05
CA PHE A 42 -2.22 5.70 -4.63
C PHE A 42 -2.13 5.82 -3.12
N MET A 43 -1.79 7.00 -2.62
CA MET A 43 -1.76 7.27 -1.20
C MET A 43 -3.11 6.93 -0.57
N PRO A 44 -3.10 6.29 0.62
CA PRO A 44 -4.33 5.86 1.26
C PRO A 44 -5.17 7.05 1.75
N VAL A 45 -6.46 6.82 1.81
CA VAL A 45 -7.43 7.78 2.29
C VAL A 45 -7.63 7.61 3.79
N PRO A 46 -7.46 8.67 4.61
CA PRO A 46 -7.62 8.57 6.05
C PRO A 46 -9.09 8.54 6.45
N TYR A 47 -9.44 7.59 7.31
CA TYR A 47 -10.76 7.45 7.90
C TYR A 47 -10.66 7.28 9.42
N ASN A 48 -11.65 7.80 10.13
CA ASN A 48 -11.88 7.56 11.54
C ASN A 48 -13.04 6.58 11.65
N ILE A 49 -12.85 5.49 12.38
CA ILE A 49 -13.89 4.48 12.66
C ILE A 49 -14.23 4.57 14.13
N GLY A 50 -15.48 4.86 14.42
CA GLY A 50 -16.02 4.87 15.77
C GLY A 50 -16.46 3.48 16.21
N PHE A 51 -16.11 3.11 17.42
CA PHE A 51 -16.52 1.86 18.07
C PHE A 51 -17.10 2.16 19.43
N GLU A 52 -18.05 1.34 19.85
CA GLU A 52 -18.59 1.36 21.20
C GLU A 52 -18.48 -0.04 21.85
N LEU A 53 -17.99 -0.04 23.08
CA LEU A 53 -17.98 -1.19 23.95
C LEU A 53 -18.96 -0.93 25.09
N ASN A 54 -20.03 -1.72 25.16
CA ASN A 54 -21.02 -1.65 26.22
C ASN A 54 -20.80 -2.80 27.22
N ILE A 55 -20.64 -2.46 28.47
CA ILE A 55 -20.48 -3.39 29.60
C ILE A 55 -21.77 -3.33 30.42
N LEU A 56 -22.48 -4.45 30.47
CA LEU A 56 -23.71 -4.61 31.25
C LEU A 56 -23.45 -5.46 32.47
N SER A 57 -23.75 -4.94 33.66
CA SER A 57 -23.60 -5.66 34.94
C SER A 57 -24.78 -5.42 35.87
N LYS A 58 -24.88 -6.24 36.93
CA LYS A 58 -25.83 -6.02 38.01
C LYS A 58 -25.19 -5.34 39.20
N LEU A 59 -23.90 -5.61 39.43
CA LEU A 59 -23.13 -5.09 40.54
C LEU A 59 -22.14 -4.03 39.99
N ASN A 60 -22.00 -2.94 40.76
CA ASN A 60 -21.06 -1.88 40.39
C ASN A 60 -19.61 -2.37 40.49
N ASP A 61 -19.32 -3.22 41.46
CA ASP A 61 -17.98 -3.78 41.67
C ASP A 61 -17.50 -4.59 40.46
N ASP A 62 -18.38 -5.40 39.86
CA ASP A 62 -18.04 -6.20 38.66
C ASP A 62 -17.69 -5.30 37.47
N SER A 63 -18.47 -4.25 37.26
CA SER A 63 -18.23 -3.33 36.13
C SER A 63 -16.96 -2.48 36.32
N LEU A 64 -16.69 -2.04 37.54
CA LEU A 64 -15.49 -1.29 37.88
C LEU A 64 -14.22 -2.14 37.74
N GLN A 65 -14.28 -3.41 38.12
CA GLN A 65 -13.17 -4.35 37.92
C GLN A 65 -12.87 -4.56 36.44
N VAL A 66 -13.90 -4.66 35.60
CA VAL A 66 -13.70 -4.72 34.13
C VAL A 66 -13.08 -3.45 33.57
N LEU A 67 -13.58 -2.29 34.00
CA LEU A 67 -13.03 -0.98 33.59
C LEU A 67 -11.58 -0.80 34.01
N GLU A 68 -11.22 -1.20 35.23
CA GLU A 68 -9.86 -1.14 35.76
C GLU A 68 -8.88 -1.98 34.91
N GLN A 69 -9.33 -3.05 34.27
CA GLN A 69 -8.51 -3.86 33.38
C GLN A 69 -8.35 -3.23 31.98
N ILE A 70 -9.31 -2.41 31.52
CA ILE A 70 -9.31 -1.83 30.18
C ILE A 70 -8.58 -0.47 30.14
N LEU A 71 -8.88 0.41 31.08
CA LEU A 71 -8.41 1.80 31.05
C LEU A 71 -6.89 1.98 31.01
N PRO A 72 -6.06 1.16 31.70
CA PRO A 72 -4.62 1.35 31.69
C PRO A 72 -3.95 1.15 30.34
N TYR A 73 -4.61 0.44 29.38
CA TYR A 73 -4.06 0.27 28.03
C TYR A 73 -4.14 1.54 27.17
N PHE A 74 -4.98 2.51 27.56
CA PHE A 74 -5.21 3.74 26.80
C PHE A 74 -4.50 4.94 27.44
N GLN A 75 -3.17 5.08 27.19
CA GLN A 75 -2.33 6.17 27.71
C GLN A 75 -1.51 6.84 26.60
N PRO A 76 -2.05 7.77 25.86
CA PRO A 76 -3.42 8.19 25.62
C PRO A 76 -4.16 7.34 24.60
N HIS A 77 -3.46 6.41 23.92
CA HIS A 77 -4.01 5.56 22.87
C HIS A 77 -3.37 4.17 22.91
N PHE A 78 -4.09 3.20 22.41
CA PHE A 78 -3.60 1.85 22.14
C PHE A 78 -3.22 1.73 20.67
N ASN A 79 -1.98 1.32 20.37
CA ASN A 79 -1.52 1.11 19.01
C ASN A 79 -1.71 -0.35 18.60
N LEU A 80 -2.41 -0.53 17.48
CA LEU A 80 -2.60 -1.83 16.85
C LEU A 80 -1.88 -1.84 15.51
N THR A 81 -0.86 -2.68 15.37
CA THR A 81 -0.16 -2.87 14.09
C THR A 81 -0.95 -3.82 13.21
N ILE A 82 -1.39 -3.34 12.06
CA ILE A 82 -2.19 -4.11 11.09
C ILE A 82 -1.50 -4.10 9.74
N ASP A 83 -1.53 -5.25 9.07
CA ASP A 83 -1.17 -5.38 7.66
C ASP A 83 -2.34 -4.83 6.81
N LEU A 84 -2.22 -3.57 6.37
CA LEU A 84 -3.28 -2.91 5.62
C LEU A 84 -3.38 -3.44 4.19
N VAL A 85 -2.26 -3.81 3.59
CA VAL A 85 -2.20 -4.36 2.25
C VAL A 85 -1.13 -5.45 2.20
N GLU A 86 -1.55 -6.69 2.34
CA GLU A 86 -0.66 -7.87 2.36
C GLU A 86 0.17 -7.98 1.07
N SER A 87 -0.44 -7.67 -0.07
CA SER A 87 0.22 -7.78 -1.39
C SER A 87 1.37 -6.79 -1.61
N ILE A 88 1.55 -5.80 -0.72
CA ILE A 88 2.61 -4.79 -0.76
C ILE A 88 3.49 -4.87 0.49
N GLY A 89 3.09 -5.65 1.49
CA GLY A 89 3.76 -5.73 2.79
C GLY A 89 3.63 -4.44 3.63
N GLU A 90 2.59 -3.63 3.37
CA GLU A 90 2.40 -2.35 4.07
C GLU A 90 1.78 -2.58 5.45
N LYS A 91 2.60 -2.45 6.49
CA LYS A 91 2.19 -2.51 7.89
C LYS A 91 2.10 -1.10 8.47
N ARG A 92 1.01 -0.83 9.17
CA ARG A 92 0.84 0.45 9.88
C ARG A 92 0.30 0.27 11.27
N ASP A 93 0.74 1.15 12.15
CA ASP A 93 0.21 1.29 13.49
C ASP A 93 -1.04 2.16 13.43
N ILE A 94 -2.15 1.58 13.87
CA ILE A 94 -3.43 2.27 13.96
C ILE A 94 -3.65 2.63 15.42
N PRO A 95 -3.63 3.94 15.77
CA PRO A 95 -3.96 4.37 17.11
C PRO A 95 -5.46 4.28 17.34
N ILE A 96 -5.84 3.59 18.41
CA ILE A 96 -7.20 3.53 18.94
C ILE A 96 -7.25 4.41 20.18
N ILE A 97 -8.07 5.46 20.13
CA ILE A 97 -8.19 6.46 21.17
C ILE A 97 -9.48 6.23 21.94
N LEU A 98 -9.42 6.17 23.25
CA LEU A 98 -10.60 6.17 24.10
C LEU A 98 -11.06 7.63 24.26
N GLU A 99 -12.26 7.96 23.79
CA GLU A 99 -12.79 9.32 23.83
C GLU A 99 -13.59 9.60 25.10
N SER A 100 -14.46 8.68 25.47
CA SER A 100 -15.31 8.86 26.64
C SER A 100 -15.72 7.53 27.26
N VAL A 101 -16.03 7.59 28.54
CA VAL A 101 -16.67 6.51 29.33
C VAL A 101 -17.93 7.09 29.93
N ASN A 102 -19.08 6.58 29.51
CA ASN A 102 -20.39 7.01 30.00
C ASN A 102 -20.98 5.93 30.91
N PHE A 103 -21.59 6.39 32.01
CA PHE A 103 -22.24 5.55 33.00
C PHE A 103 -23.74 5.78 32.92
N GLN A 104 -24.51 4.72 32.72
CA GLN A 104 -25.95 4.77 32.71
C GLN A 104 -26.51 3.70 33.66
N ASP A 105 -27.35 4.14 34.56
CA ASP A 105 -28.11 3.27 35.46
C ASP A 105 -29.52 3.10 34.90
N ASP A 106 -29.92 1.89 34.60
CA ASP A 106 -31.25 1.59 34.12
C ASP A 106 -32.08 0.87 35.19
N TYR A 107 -33.18 1.50 35.55
CA TYR A 107 -34.11 1.01 36.58
C TYR A 107 -35.41 0.56 35.89
N GLU A 108 -35.76 -0.69 36.02
CA GLU A 108 -37.02 -1.23 35.52
C GLU A 108 -38.05 -1.31 36.67
N GLY A 109 -38.95 -0.34 36.74
CA GLY A 109 -40.03 -0.30 37.74
C GLY A 109 -39.64 0.37 39.07
N ASN A 110 -40.19 -0.11 40.18
CA ASN A 110 -39.88 0.38 41.52
C ASN A 110 -38.42 0.06 41.90
N PHE A 111 -37.82 0.89 42.76
CA PHE A 111 -36.41 0.75 43.23
C PHE A 111 -35.99 -0.63 43.75
N ASP A 112 -36.91 -1.56 43.89
CA ASP A 112 -36.68 -2.94 44.36
C ASP A 112 -36.41 -3.95 43.26
N THR A 113 -36.61 -3.60 41.98
CA THR A 113 -36.53 -4.55 40.89
C THR A 113 -35.39 -4.20 39.93
N ARG A 114 -34.47 -5.13 39.82
CA ARG A 114 -33.36 -5.31 38.88
C ARG A 114 -32.76 -4.04 38.28
N ARG A 115 -31.70 -3.59 38.90
CA ARG A 115 -30.78 -2.59 38.36
C ARG A 115 -29.87 -3.24 37.30
N ALA A 116 -29.85 -2.70 36.10
CA ALA A 116 -28.82 -2.95 35.09
C ALA A 116 -27.92 -1.73 35.01
N LEU A 117 -26.63 -1.91 35.17
CA LEU A 117 -25.61 -0.90 35.00
C LEU A 117 -25.03 -1.06 33.61
N ILE A 118 -25.04 0.02 32.85
CA ILE A 118 -24.51 0.05 31.49
C ILE A 118 -23.34 1.04 31.47
N HIS A 119 -22.14 0.56 31.18
CA HIS A 119 -20.98 1.41 30.97
C HIS A 119 -20.63 1.37 29.48
N THR A 120 -20.70 2.51 28.82
CA THR A 120 -20.41 2.67 27.39
C THR A 120 -19.07 3.36 27.21
N LEU A 121 -18.13 2.66 26.62
CA LEU A 121 -16.82 3.20 26.24
C LEU A 121 -16.84 3.51 24.75
N SER A 122 -16.56 4.76 24.38
CA SER A 122 -16.49 5.21 22.98
C SER A 122 -15.03 5.31 22.55
N PHE A 123 -14.72 4.66 21.41
CA PHE A 123 -13.38 4.62 20.85
C PHE A 123 -13.36 5.15 19.43
N THR A 124 -12.28 5.80 19.05
CA THR A 124 -12.00 6.19 17.66
C THR A 124 -10.69 5.58 17.19
N ALA A 125 -10.76 4.76 16.16
CA ALA A 125 -9.61 4.21 15.47
C ALA A 125 -9.27 5.07 14.24
N LYS A 126 -8.03 5.58 14.18
CA LYS A 126 -7.54 6.41 13.06
C LYS A 126 -6.87 5.53 12.01
N THR A 127 -7.65 5.05 11.06
CA THR A 127 -7.22 4.12 10.03
C THR A 127 -6.99 4.76 8.66
N TYR A 128 -6.51 3.96 7.72
CA TYR A 128 -6.30 4.32 6.33
C TYR A 128 -6.92 3.26 5.43
N LEU A 129 -7.63 3.68 4.39
CA LEU A 129 -8.17 2.80 3.37
C LEU A 129 -7.39 2.97 2.08
N PHE A 130 -6.91 1.87 1.53
CA PHE A 130 -6.22 1.83 0.25
C PHE A 130 -7.22 1.60 -0.89
N GLY A 131 -6.99 2.30 -2.00
CA GLY A 131 -7.73 2.08 -3.23
C GLY A 131 -7.22 0.87 -4.01
N HIS A 132 -7.63 0.79 -5.28
CA HIS A 132 -7.19 -0.26 -6.19
C HIS A 132 -5.67 -0.25 -6.39
N ILE A 133 -5.07 -1.44 -6.33
CA ILE A 133 -3.66 -1.65 -6.64
C ILE A 133 -3.56 -1.89 -8.14
N ALA A 134 -2.85 -1.01 -8.85
CA ALA A 134 -2.58 -1.21 -10.26
C ALA A 134 -1.29 -2.02 -10.41
N ASP A 135 -1.39 -3.18 -11.04
CA ASP A 135 -0.22 -3.88 -11.53
C ASP A 135 0.35 -3.05 -12.68
N SER A 136 1.55 -2.53 -12.48
CA SER A 136 2.28 -1.89 -13.57
C SER A 136 2.73 -3.00 -14.51
N SER A 137 2.36 -2.89 -15.77
CA SER A 137 2.97 -3.71 -16.83
C SER A 137 4.49 -3.53 -16.79
N ASP A 138 5.21 -4.57 -17.07
CA ASP A 138 6.67 -4.71 -17.13
C ASP A 138 7.41 -3.39 -17.14
N GLY A 139 7.93 -2.97 -15.98
CA GLY A 139 8.57 -1.67 -15.78
C GLY A 139 9.96 -1.56 -16.40
N LEU A 140 10.39 -2.53 -17.20
CA LEU A 140 11.69 -2.55 -17.85
C LEU A 140 11.63 -1.82 -19.18
N ILE A 141 12.48 -0.81 -19.34
CA ILE A 141 12.73 -0.18 -20.64
C ILE A 141 13.57 -1.15 -21.47
N ARG A 142 12.94 -1.82 -22.42
CA ARG A 142 13.60 -2.86 -23.26
C ARG A 142 14.37 -2.29 -24.44
N LYS A 143 14.17 -1.02 -24.80
CA LYS A 143 14.87 -0.37 -25.90
C LYS A 143 14.78 1.14 -25.76
N VAL A 144 15.90 1.82 -25.87
CA VAL A 144 15.96 3.27 -26.04
C VAL A 144 16.53 3.53 -27.42
N GLN A 145 15.86 4.35 -28.21
CA GLN A 145 16.30 4.71 -29.56
C GLN A 145 16.26 6.21 -29.72
N VAL A 146 17.38 6.78 -30.14
CA VAL A 146 17.54 8.22 -30.39
C VAL A 146 17.93 8.39 -31.85
N ASP A 147 17.10 9.08 -32.61
CA ASP A 147 17.35 9.42 -34.01
C ASP A 147 17.78 10.90 -34.11
N MET A 148 18.91 11.14 -34.73
CA MET A 148 19.44 12.47 -35.00
C MET A 148 19.20 12.84 -36.48
N TYR A 149 18.71 14.06 -36.70
CA TYR A 149 18.35 14.56 -38.02
C TYR A 149 19.15 15.79 -38.40
N THR A 150 19.32 16.00 -39.70
CA THR A 150 20.05 17.18 -40.30
C THR A 150 19.41 18.52 -39.97
N SER A 151 18.10 18.54 -39.72
CA SER A 151 17.32 19.74 -39.52
C SER A 151 16.15 19.50 -38.57
N THR A 152 15.61 20.56 -38.00
CA THR A 152 14.39 20.56 -37.19
C THR A 152 13.11 20.54 -38.03
N ASP A 153 13.19 20.70 -39.34
CA ASP A 153 12.05 20.60 -40.26
C ASP A 153 11.69 19.12 -40.49
N THR A 154 10.60 18.66 -39.88
CA THR A 154 10.15 17.27 -39.91
C THR A 154 9.79 16.75 -41.32
N LYS A 155 9.60 17.64 -42.31
CA LYS A 155 9.23 17.25 -43.67
C LYS A 155 10.44 16.98 -44.57
N THR A 156 11.53 17.71 -44.35
CA THR A 156 12.73 17.67 -45.20
C THR A 156 13.96 17.11 -44.51
N ALA A 157 13.94 16.99 -43.21
CA ALA A 157 15.05 16.47 -42.41
C ALA A 157 15.37 15.03 -42.76
N LYS A 158 16.65 14.76 -43.05
CA LYS A 158 17.18 13.40 -43.25
C LYS A 158 17.78 12.92 -41.94
N ARG A 159 17.57 11.62 -41.62
CA ARG A 159 18.20 11.01 -40.47
C ARG A 159 19.68 10.78 -40.78
N GLU A 160 20.55 11.29 -39.90
CA GLU A 160 22.00 11.12 -40.01
C GLU A 160 22.50 9.97 -39.13
N MET A 161 21.99 9.84 -37.92
CA MET A 161 22.44 8.84 -36.98
C MET A 161 21.28 8.27 -36.19
N ARG A 162 21.36 6.99 -35.90
CA ARG A 162 20.52 6.31 -34.92
C ARG A 162 21.39 5.69 -33.87
N TYR A 163 21.14 6.02 -32.61
CA TYR A 163 21.74 5.39 -31.45
C TYR A 163 20.70 4.54 -30.73
N THR A 164 21.00 3.27 -30.53
CA THR A 164 20.07 2.32 -29.90
C THR A 164 20.78 1.64 -28.73
N VAL A 165 20.13 1.63 -27.56
CA VAL A 165 20.58 0.92 -26.36
C VAL A 165 19.53 -0.12 -26.00
N THR A 166 19.98 -1.37 -25.81
CA THR A 166 19.13 -2.49 -25.37
C THR A 166 19.78 -3.20 -24.19
N PRO A 167 19.02 -3.59 -23.16
CA PRO A 167 19.55 -4.39 -22.07
C PRO A 167 19.89 -5.80 -22.56
N THR A 168 20.97 -6.37 -22.02
CA THR A 168 21.44 -7.73 -22.32
C THR A 168 21.47 -8.57 -21.05
N SER A 169 21.03 -9.83 -21.11
CA SER A 169 21.15 -10.77 -20.01
C SER A 169 22.62 -11.14 -19.78
N LYS A 170 23.01 -11.26 -18.52
CA LYS A 170 24.30 -11.86 -18.10
C LYS A 170 24.16 -13.34 -17.74
N ILE A 171 22.96 -13.87 -17.75
CA ILE A 171 22.62 -15.22 -17.33
C ILE A 171 21.87 -15.93 -18.46
N ASP A 172 22.16 -17.19 -18.66
CA ASP A 172 21.39 -18.08 -19.51
C ASP A 172 20.05 -18.40 -18.80
N ARG A 173 18.96 -17.79 -19.28
CA ARG A 173 17.63 -17.92 -18.65
C ARG A 173 16.78 -19.01 -19.27
N ASN A 174 17.06 -19.34 -20.51
CA ASN A 174 16.36 -20.41 -21.21
C ASN A 174 17.02 -21.78 -20.99
N ASN A 175 18.20 -21.83 -20.31
CA ASN A 175 18.99 -23.02 -20.01
C ASN A 175 19.41 -23.81 -21.30
N ASP A 176 19.71 -23.10 -22.37
CA ASP A 176 20.21 -23.72 -23.61
C ASP A 176 21.76 -23.84 -23.64
N GLY A 177 22.42 -23.28 -22.62
CA GLY A 177 23.88 -23.30 -22.44
C GLY A 177 24.60 -22.13 -23.13
N VAL A 178 23.86 -21.19 -23.74
CA VAL A 178 24.43 -20.03 -24.43
C VAL A 178 23.63 -18.77 -24.12
N ILE A 179 24.29 -17.73 -23.66
CA ILE A 179 23.63 -16.42 -23.48
C ILE A 179 23.40 -15.78 -24.86
N ASN A 180 22.15 -15.61 -25.23
CA ASN A 180 21.76 -15.12 -26.54
C ASN A 180 20.55 -14.16 -26.51
N GLU A 181 20.06 -13.75 -27.68
CA GLU A 181 18.94 -12.81 -27.80
C GLU A 181 17.63 -13.32 -27.16
N ALA A 182 17.46 -14.66 -27.05
CA ALA A 182 16.30 -15.22 -26.37
C ALA A 182 16.31 -14.91 -24.87
N ASP A 183 17.50 -14.96 -24.24
CA ASP A 183 17.67 -14.60 -22.83
C ASP A 183 17.44 -13.11 -22.57
N HIS A 184 17.87 -12.26 -23.52
CA HIS A 184 17.64 -10.80 -23.41
C HIS A 184 16.14 -10.44 -23.41
N LYS A 185 15.28 -11.26 -24.01
CA LYS A 185 13.83 -11.08 -24.00
C LYS A 185 13.18 -11.50 -22.69
N LEU A 186 13.87 -12.36 -21.92
CA LEU A 186 13.40 -12.89 -20.63
C LEU A 186 13.84 -12.07 -19.43
N LEU A 187 14.53 -10.94 -19.64
CA LEU A 187 14.95 -10.02 -18.58
C LEU A 187 13.76 -9.49 -17.79
N GLU A 188 13.90 -9.51 -16.47
CA GLU A 188 12.93 -9.01 -15.50
C GLU A 188 13.47 -7.79 -14.74
N PRO A 189 12.59 -6.92 -14.20
CA PRO A 189 13.01 -5.82 -13.33
C PRO A 189 13.72 -6.38 -12.09
N GLY A 190 14.93 -5.88 -11.81
CA GLY A 190 15.75 -6.33 -10.67
C GLY A 190 16.87 -7.30 -11.05
N ASP A 191 16.91 -7.79 -12.27
CA ASP A 191 18.02 -8.58 -12.75
C ASP A 191 19.30 -7.75 -12.89
N ASP A 192 20.46 -8.41 -12.70
CA ASP A 192 21.74 -7.85 -13.11
C ASP A 192 21.90 -8.03 -14.61
N PHE A 193 21.90 -6.92 -15.34
CA PHE A 193 21.99 -6.92 -16.81
C PHE A 193 23.07 -5.96 -17.32
N GLY A 194 23.58 -6.26 -18.50
CA GLY A 194 24.46 -5.38 -19.26
C GLY A 194 23.69 -4.58 -20.30
N PHE A 195 24.41 -3.83 -21.13
CA PHE A 195 23.84 -3.06 -22.22
C PHE A 195 24.56 -3.36 -23.53
N SER A 196 23.77 -3.46 -24.61
CA SER A 196 24.29 -3.45 -25.97
C SER A 196 23.97 -2.11 -26.61
N GLU A 197 24.96 -1.45 -27.16
CA GLU A 197 24.89 -0.18 -27.82
C GLU A 197 25.14 -0.36 -29.31
N THR A 198 24.25 0.20 -30.15
CA THR A 198 24.40 0.17 -31.60
C THR A 198 24.28 1.59 -32.13
N SER A 199 25.28 2.03 -32.88
CA SER A 199 25.28 3.27 -33.61
C SER A 199 25.18 2.99 -35.10
N GLU A 200 24.15 3.49 -35.73
CA GLU A 200 23.93 3.40 -37.20
C GLU A 200 24.09 4.83 -37.79
N PHE A 201 24.91 4.94 -38.80
CA PHE A 201 25.13 6.18 -39.53
C PHE A 201 24.49 6.08 -40.93
N PHE A 202 23.78 7.12 -41.32
CA PHE A 202 23.07 7.19 -42.61
C PHE A 202 23.69 8.30 -43.47
N ASN A 203 24.64 7.95 -44.29
CA ASN A 203 25.30 8.91 -45.17
C ASN A 203 25.16 8.44 -46.62
N ASP A 204 24.69 9.32 -47.53
CA ASP A 204 24.60 9.10 -48.98
C ASP A 204 23.95 7.75 -49.37
N GLY A 205 22.91 7.34 -48.66
CA GLY A 205 22.20 6.09 -48.92
C GLY A 205 22.92 4.80 -48.43
N LYS A 206 24.04 4.94 -47.74
CA LYS A 206 24.73 3.81 -47.09
C LYS A 206 24.54 3.84 -45.61
N THR A 207 24.31 2.67 -45.00
CA THR A 207 24.17 2.49 -43.53
C THR A 207 25.45 1.83 -43.01
N TYR A 208 26.07 2.46 -42.01
CA TYR A 208 27.19 1.91 -41.28
C TYR A 208 26.75 1.67 -39.85
N SER A 209 27.00 0.46 -39.28
CA SER A 209 26.65 0.15 -37.92
C SER A 209 27.91 -0.17 -37.11
N GLN A 210 27.95 0.33 -35.86
CA GLN A 210 28.94 -0.04 -34.84
C GLN A 210 28.19 -0.58 -33.64
N VAL A 211 28.58 -1.75 -33.14
CA VAL A 211 28.02 -2.39 -31.96
C VAL A 211 29.06 -2.36 -30.85
N ARG A 212 28.71 -1.82 -29.71
CA ARG A 212 29.47 -1.95 -28.46
C ARG A 212 28.66 -2.76 -27.44
N GLN A 213 29.27 -3.75 -26.85
CA GLN A 213 28.76 -4.43 -25.68
C GLN A 213 29.55 -3.94 -24.47
N THR A 214 28.87 -3.42 -23.49
CA THR A 214 29.46 -3.00 -22.20
C THR A 214 28.88 -3.89 -21.10
N ASP A 215 29.72 -4.72 -20.54
CA ASP A 215 29.45 -5.42 -19.28
C ASP A 215 29.91 -4.46 -18.17
N ILE A 216 28.94 -3.90 -17.42
CA ILE A 216 29.20 -3.08 -16.23
C ILE A 216 29.01 -3.94 -15.00
#